data_5e7c84f59c22c5f9644f2a2ce575e558
#
_entry.id   5e7c84f59c22c5f9644f2a2ce575e558
#
_cell.length_a   1.000
_cell.length_b   1.000
_cell.length_c   1.000
_cell.angle_alpha   90.00
_cell.angle_beta   90.00
_cell.angle_gamma   90.00
#
_symmetry.space_group_name_H-M   'P 1'
#
loop_
_entity.id
_entity.type
_entity.pdbx_description
1 polymer ?
#
loop_
_entity_poly.entity_id
_entity_poly.type
_entity_poly.pdbx_seq_one_letter_code
_entity_poly.pdbx_strand_id
1 'polypeptide(L)'
;MKKVALSGAAGQLGTVLRKGLLERGVNLRSAAGSKPLEPLVSGEDVMHGDLRDPAVVDRLLEGVDVLIHMAGTSVERALPEIIENNLRGLVEVYEGARRHGTKRILFASSNHAIGMYPVEDKLTLDCAFRPDGFYGLSKAWGESLARLYWDKHGIETVNVRIGSCLPKPTEFRHLSTWFGHEDLFHLVDRVINVESIGFAVVWGVSNNTRNYWVQSGENDDATRLGFEPQQNAEDFAAEILAKANPLDAVAQRYQGGSFASIDFTPVEKRGKKA
;
A
#
# COMPACT_ATOMS: atom_id res chain seq x y z
N MET A 1 -21.18 -7.29 13.46
CA MET A 1 -19.72 -7.04 13.36
C MET A 1 -19.36 -7.22 11.89
N LYS A 2 -18.59 -6.31 11.29
CA LYS A 2 -18.16 -6.43 9.89
C LYS A 2 -17.26 -7.64 9.72
N LYS A 3 -17.41 -8.40 8.63
CA LYS A 3 -16.47 -9.44 8.22
C LYS A 3 -15.40 -8.83 7.34
N VAL A 4 -14.15 -8.99 7.72
CA VAL A 4 -12.99 -8.42 7.04
C VAL A 4 -12.18 -9.55 6.40
N ALA A 5 -11.74 -9.37 5.16
CA ALA A 5 -10.75 -10.25 4.55
C ALA A 5 -9.40 -9.54 4.42
N LEU A 6 -8.32 -10.28 4.61
CA LEU A 6 -6.94 -9.84 4.40
C LEU A 6 -6.28 -10.74 3.35
N SER A 7 -6.05 -10.23 2.16
CA SER A 7 -5.24 -10.93 1.17
C SER A 7 -3.75 -10.60 1.35
N GLY A 8 -2.87 -11.55 1.02
CA GLY A 8 -1.44 -11.40 1.26
C GLY A 8 -1.04 -11.52 2.75
N ALA A 9 -1.85 -12.22 3.54
CA ALA A 9 -1.70 -12.36 4.99
C ALA A 9 -0.36 -12.98 5.46
N ALA A 10 0.36 -13.70 4.58
CA ALA A 10 1.71 -14.23 4.83
C ALA A 10 2.84 -13.32 4.30
N GLY A 11 2.51 -12.13 3.79
CA GLY A 11 3.48 -11.10 3.38
C GLY A 11 4.02 -10.29 4.57
N GLN A 12 4.98 -9.40 4.30
CA GLN A 12 5.60 -8.57 5.35
C GLN A 12 4.55 -7.77 6.14
N LEU A 13 3.78 -6.92 5.49
CA LEU A 13 2.72 -6.13 6.15
C LEU A 13 1.50 -6.98 6.48
N GLY A 14 1.19 -8.01 5.67
CA GLY A 14 0.09 -8.91 5.92
C GLY A 14 0.22 -9.63 7.26
N THR A 15 1.42 -10.10 7.62
CA THR A 15 1.68 -10.75 8.91
C THR A 15 1.48 -9.78 10.09
N VAL A 16 1.93 -8.55 9.96
CA VAL A 16 1.74 -7.49 10.97
C VAL A 16 0.25 -7.20 11.15
N LEU A 17 -0.45 -6.93 10.04
CA LEU A 17 -1.89 -6.62 10.07
C LEU A 17 -2.72 -7.77 10.60
N ARG A 18 -2.45 -9.01 10.14
CA ARG A 18 -3.14 -10.20 10.59
C ARG A 18 -3.11 -10.32 12.11
N LYS A 19 -1.90 -10.27 12.68
CA LYS A 19 -1.72 -10.34 14.14
C LYS A 19 -2.47 -9.23 14.85
N GLY A 20 -2.25 -7.98 14.46
CA GLY A 20 -2.84 -6.83 15.13
C GLY A 20 -4.36 -6.74 14.98
N LEU A 21 -4.95 -7.19 13.88
CA LEU A 21 -6.40 -7.24 13.68
C LEU A 21 -7.05 -8.31 14.54
N LEU A 22 -6.44 -9.50 14.64
CA LEU A 22 -6.93 -10.58 15.50
C LEU A 22 -6.86 -10.20 16.98
N GLU A 23 -5.77 -9.57 17.43
CA GLU A 23 -5.62 -9.05 18.81
C GLU A 23 -6.68 -7.99 19.15
N ARG A 24 -7.17 -7.25 18.15
CA ARG A 24 -8.25 -6.26 18.28
C ARG A 24 -9.66 -6.85 18.10
N GLY A 25 -9.77 -8.18 17.99
CA GLY A 25 -11.04 -8.90 17.89
C GLY A 25 -11.77 -8.72 16.56
N VAL A 26 -11.08 -8.39 15.49
CA VAL A 26 -11.68 -8.27 14.15
C VAL A 26 -12.09 -9.67 13.65
N ASN A 27 -13.31 -9.82 13.12
CA ASN A 27 -13.75 -11.02 12.44
C ASN A 27 -13.03 -11.13 11.08
N LEU A 28 -11.90 -11.86 11.07
CA LEU A 28 -10.92 -11.85 10.00
C LEU A 28 -10.88 -13.17 9.23
N ARG A 29 -10.99 -13.10 7.90
CA ARG A 29 -10.57 -14.14 6.97
C ARG A 29 -9.19 -13.81 6.42
N SER A 30 -8.20 -14.67 6.67
CA SER A 30 -6.81 -14.48 6.25
C SER A 30 -6.48 -15.35 5.04
N ALA A 31 -6.00 -14.73 3.95
CA ALA A 31 -5.67 -15.44 2.72
C ALA A 31 -4.19 -15.26 2.33
N ALA A 32 -3.53 -16.36 1.97
CA ALA A 32 -2.19 -16.39 1.42
C ALA A 32 -2.16 -17.12 0.07
N GLY A 33 -1.16 -16.81 -0.76
CA GLY A 33 -0.85 -17.58 -1.96
C GLY A 33 -0.17 -18.90 -1.62
N SER A 34 1.06 -19.09 -2.07
CA SER A 34 1.83 -20.33 -1.86
C SER A 34 2.52 -20.43 -0.49
N LYS A 35 2.67 -19.31 0.24
CA LYS A 35 3.31 -19.34 1.57
C LYS A 35 2.39 -20.00 2.59
N PRO A 36 2.93 -20.87 3.48
CA PRO A 36 2.15 -21.46 4.56
C PRO A 36 1.49 -20.39 5.44
N LEU A 37 0.27 -20.67 5.90
CA LEU A 37 -0.49 -19.82 6.79
C LEU A 37 -1.34 -20.71 7.71
N GLU A 38 -0.89 -20.87 8.94
CA GLU A 38 -1.63 -21.61 9.97
C GLU A 38 -2.45 -20.63 10.82
N PRO A 39 -3.61 -21.03 11.38
CA PRO A 39 -4.37 -20.18 12.30
C PRO A 39 -3.53 -19.69 13.47
N LEU A 40 -3.59 -18.38 13.79
CA LEU A 40 -2.95 -17.79 14.96
C LEU A 40 -3.83 -17.90 16.22
N VAL A 41 -5.13 -17.95 16.02
CA VAL A 41 -6.13 -18.09 17.10
C VAL A 41 -7.17 -19.13 16.71
N SER A 42 -7.79 -19.76 17.71
CA SER A 42 -8.88 -20.72 17.46
C SER A 42 -10.04 -20.03 16.75
N GLY A 43 -10.52 -20.64 15.66
CA GLY A 43 -11.64 -20.12 14.88
C GLY A 43 -11.28 -19.08 13.84
N GLU A 44 -10.00 -18.75 13.64
CA GLU A 44 -9.59 -17.91 12.50
C GLU A 44 -9.91 -18.62 11.18
N ASP A 45 -10.54 -17.90 10.25
CA ASP A 45 -10.82 -18.36 8.89
C ASP A 45 -9.58 -18.15 8.01
N VAL A 46 -8.85 -19.23 7.75
CA VAL A 46 -7.59 -19.23 6.97
C VAL A 46 -7.78 -19.94 5.65
N MET A 47 -7.31 -19.33 4.55
CA MET A 47 -7.38 -19.93 3.23
C MET A 47 -6.12 -19.71 2.39
N HIS A 48 -5.95 -20.56 1.39
CA HIS A 48 -4.88 -20.48 0.40
C HIS A 48 -5.45 -20.45 -1.01
N GLY A 49 -4.73 -19.80 -1.90
CA GLY A 49 -5.00 -19.83 -3.32
C GLY A 49 -4.43 -18.66 -4.10
N ASP A 50 -4.48 -18.79 -5.42
CA ASP A 50 -4.04 -17.77 -6.36
C ASP A 50 -5.21 -16.82 -6.65
N LEU A 51 -5.00 -15.52 -6.42
CA LEU A 51 -6.03 -14.50 -6.68
C LEU A 51 -6.33 -14.28 -8.18
N ARG A 52 -5.61 -14.96 -9.07
CA ARG A 52 -5.96 -15.01 -10.50
C ARG A 52 -7.05 -16.04 -10.81
N ASP A 53 -7.35 -16.92 -9.86
CA ASP A 53 -8.41 -17.90 -9.94
C ASP A 53 -9.72 -17.32 -9.38
N PRO A 54 -10.77 -17.14 -10.22
CA PRO A 54 -12.07 -16.63 -9.77
C PRO A 54 -12.66 -17.42 -8.60
N ALA A 55 -12.48 -18.74 -8.57
CA ALA A 55 -13.03 -19.57 -7.50
C ALA A 55 -12.34 -19.31 -6.14
N VAL A 56 -11.05 -18.94 -6.16
CA VAL A 56 -10.32 -18.52 -4.95
C VAL A 56 -10.83 -17.17 -4.47
N VAL A 57 -11.01 -16.21 -5.39
CA VAL A 57 -11.51 -14.88 -5.07
C VAL A 57 -12.96 -14.93 -4.56
N ASP A 58 -13.80 -15.77 -5.16
CA ASP A 58 -15.18 -15.96 -4.70
C ASP A 58 -15.21 -16.48 -3.25
N ARG A 59 -14.40 -17.49 -2.90
CA ARG A 59 -14.28 -17.96 -1.51
C ARG A 59 -13.73 -16.88 -0.57
N LEU A 60 -12.76 -16.08 -1.05
CA LEU A 60 -12.19 -14.99 -0.25
C LEU A 60 -13.25 -13.96 0.13
N LEU A 61 -14.12 -13.61 -0.81
CA LEU A 61 -15.03 -12.46 -0.68
C LEU A 61 -16.45 -12.83 -0.26
N GLU A 62 -16.78 -14.13 -0.14
CA GLU A 62 -18.08 -14.57 0.31
C GLU A 62 -18.44 -14.03 1.70
N GLY A 63 -19.46 -13.16 1.76
CA GLY A 63 -19.94 -12.51 2.96
C GLY A 63 -18.99 -11.49 3.59
N VAL A 64 -18.01 -10.99 2.83
CA VAL A 64 -17.01 -10.00 3.28
C VAL A 64 -17.50 -8.58 3.02
N ASP A 65 -17.49 -7.75 4.08
CA ASP A 65 -17.84 -6.34 4.00
C ASP A 65 -16.66 -5.46 3.51
N VAL A 66 -15.45 -5.77 4.00
CA VAL A 66 -14.23 -4.99 3.73
C VAL A 66 -13.07 -5.92 3.38
N LEU A 67 -12.42 -5.68 2.25
CA LEU A 67 -11.17 -6.34 1.88
C LEU A 67 -9.98 -5.43 2.15
N ILE A 68 -8.98 -5.93 2.87
CA ILE A 68 -7.65 -5.34 2.99
C ILE A 68 -6.75 -6.08 2.00
N HIS A 69 -6.45 -5.43 0.87
CA HIS A 69 -5.70 -6.06 -0.22
C HIS A 69 -4.21 -5.70 -0.15
N MET A 70 -3.42 -6.63 0.44
CA MET A 70 -1.97 -6.53 0.57
C MET A 70 -1.23 -7.51 -0.37
N ALA A 71 -1.95 -8.35 -1.12
CA ALA A 71 -1.36 -9.30 -2.04
C ALA A 71 -0.72 -8.63 -3.26
N GLY A 72 0.25 -9.30 -3.83
CA GLY A 72 1.01 -8.88 -5.00
C GLY A 72 2.51 -8.88 -4.75
N THR A 73 3.28 -8.69 -5.82
CA THR A 73 4.73 -8.47 -5.77
C THR A 73 4.98 -7.06 -5.24
N SER A 74 5.75 -6.92 -4.16
CA SER A 74 6.00 -5.65 -3.44
C SER A 74 7.39 -5.05 -3.69
N VAL A 75 8.11 -5.56 -4.68
CA VAL A 75 9.45 -5.13 -5.07
C VAL A 75 9.53 -5.02 -6.59
N GLU A 76 10.57 -4.33 -7.10
CA GLU A 76 10.79 -4.27 -8.54
C GLU A 76 11.09 -5.67 -9.10
N ARG A 77 10.46 -6.03 -10.20
CA ARG A 77 10.60 -7.30 -10.92
C ARG A 77 10.39 -7.08 -12.42
N ALA A 78 10.72 -8.10 -13.20
CA ALA A 78 10.45 -8.10 -14.64
C ALA A 78 8.95 -7.89 -14.93
N LEU A 79 8.66 -7.14 -15.98
CA LEU A 79 7.29 -6.74 -16.34
C LEU A 79 6.29 -7.92 -16.43
N PRO A 80 6.62 -9.09 -16.99
CA PRO A 80 5.67 -10.21 -17.02
C PRO A 80 5.22 -10.67 -15.64
N GLU A 81 6.14 -10.72 -14.65
CA GLU A 81 5.81 -11.09 -13.27
C GLU A 81 4.89 -10.04 -12.62
N ILE A 82 5.18 -8.75 -12.83
CA ILE A 82 4.34 -7.65 -12.34
C ILE A 82 2.94 -7.71 -12.95
N ILE A 83 2.82 -7.97 -14.25
CA ILE A 83 1.52 -8.11 -14.90
C ILE A 83 0.70 -9.24 -14.27
N GLU A 84 1.29 -10.42 -14.15
CA GLU A 84 0.58 -11.58 -13.60
C GLU A 84 0.15 -11.35 -12.14
N ASN A 85 1.06 -10.89 -11.28
CA ASN A 85 0.80 -10.82 -9.85
C ASN A 85 0.04 -9.57 -9.42
N ASN A 86 0.32 -8.41 -10.04
CA ASN A 86 -0.21 -7.14 -9.57
C ASN A 86 -1.40 -6.65 -10.40
N LEU A 87 -1.47 -6.97 -11.71
CA LEU A 87 -2.56 -6.49 -12.55
C LEU A 87 -3.68 -7.53 -12.64
N ARG A 88 -3.37 -8.75 -13.12
CA ARG A 88 -4.41 -9.77 -13.35
C ARG A 88 -5.14 -10.16 -12.06
N GLY A 89 -4.38 -10.42 -10.98
CA GLY A 89 -4.97 -10.73 -9.68
C GLY A 89 -5.85 -9.61 -9.15
N LEU A 90 -5.45 -8.34 -9.33
CA LEU A 90 -6.23 -7.20 -8.86
C LEU A 90 -7.53 -7.02 -9.66
N VAL A 91 -7.53 -7.25 -10.99
CA VAL A 91 -8.78 -7.25 -11.79
C VAL A 91 -9.75 -8.27 -11.23
N GLU A 92 -9.29 -9.51 -11.00
CA GLU A 92 -10.15 -10.57 -10.47
C GLU A 92 -10.70 -10.23 -9.08
N VAL A 93 -9.89 -9.61 -8.22
CA VAL A 93 -10.35 -9.12 -6.91
C VAL A 93 -11.49 -8.11 -7.05
N TYR A 94 -11.41 -7.15 -7.96
CA TYR A 94 -12.49 -6.18 -8.17
C TYR A 94 -13.74 -6.82 -8.81
N GLU A 95 -13.56 -7.75 -9.75
CA GLU A 95 -14.67 -8.51 -10.32
C GLU A 95 -15.35 -9.38 -9.26
N GLY A 96 -14.59 -10.05 -8.39
CA GLY A 96 -15.13 -10.77 -7.24
C GLY A 96 -15.86 -9.86 -6.27
N ALA A 97 -15.30 -8.69 -5.93
CA ALA A 97 -15.98 -7.71 -5.09
C ALA A 97 -17.33 -7.27 -5.68
N ARG A 98 -17.39 -7.09 -7.00
CA ARG A 98 -18.64 -6.80 -7.71
C ARG A 98 -19.64 -7.95 -7.64
N ARG A 99 -19.19 -9.21 -7.82
CA ARG A 99 -20.05 -10.42 -7.74
C ARG A 99 -20.62 -10.63 -6.35
N HIS A 100 -19.81 -10.42 -5.30
CA HIS A 100 -20.17 -10.70 -3.90
C HIS A 100 -20.72 -9.50 -3.14
N GLY A 101 -20.76 -8.31 -3.75
CA GLY A 101 -21.24 -7.09 -3.10
C GLY A 101 -20.33 -6.60 -1.98
N THR A 102 -19.03 -6.92 -2.03
CA THR A 102 -18.06 -6.37 -1.09
C THR A 102 -18.02 -4.86 -1.20
N LYS A 103 -18.37 -4.19 -0.10
CA LYS A 103 -18.62 -2.73 -0.11
C LYS A 103 -17.33 -1.92 -0.30
N ARG A 104 -16.23 -2.38 0.32
CA ARG A 104 -15.01 -1.56 0.41
C ARG A 104 -13.73 -2.37 0.27
N ILE A 105 -12.75 -1.77 -0.41
CA ILE A 105 -11.40 -2.29 -0.56
C ILE A 105 -10.41 -1.26 -0.01
N LEU A 106 -9.50 -1.66 0.89
CA LEU A 106 -8.25 -0.97 1.13
C LEU A 106 -7.24 -1.55 0.13
N PHE A 107 -6.76 -0.73 -0.78
CA PHE A 107 -5.73 -1.12 -1.75
C PHE A 107 -4.35 -0.61 -1.29
N ALA A 108 -3.42 -1.53 -1.09
CA ALA A 108 -2.02 -1.20 -0.83
C ALA A 108 -1.38 -0.63 -2.12
N SER A 109 -1.58 0.67 -2.35
CA SER A 109 -0.80 1.44 -3.30
C SER A 109 0.59 1.71 -2.72
N SER A 110 1.39 2.54 -3.35
CA SER A 110 2.78 2.79 -2.93
C SER A 110 3.24 4.19 -3.32
N ASN A 111 4.17 4.73 -2.54
CA ASN A 111 4.94 5.91 -2.94
C ASN A 111 5.73 5.69 -4.24
N HIS A 112 5.97 4.44 -4.65
CA HIS A 112 6.64 4.13 -5.92
C HIS A 112 5.80 4.49 -7.16
N ALA A 113 4.50 4.72 -7.02
CA ALA A 113 3.65 5.29 -8.07
C ALA A 113 4.06 6.74 -8.44
N ILE A 114 4.78 7.42 -7.53
CA ILE A 114 5.26 8.80 -7.70
C ILE A 114 6.77 8.92 -7.39
N GLY A 115 7.51 7.81 -7.37
CA GLY A 115 8.88 7.72 -6.87
C GLY A 115 9.92 8.54 -7.63
N MET A 116 9.66 8.93 -8.89
CA MET A 116 10.57 9.77 -9.71
C MET A 116 10.45 11.28 -9.46
N TYR A 117 9.71 11.71 -8.45
CA TYR A 117 9.80 13.10 -8.01
C TYR A 117 11.07 13.34 -7.19
N PRO A 118 11.72 14.52 -7.37
CA PRO A 118 12.86 14.94 -6.55
C PRO A 118 12.51 15.01 -5.06
N VAL A 119 13.49 14.76 -4.18
CA VAL A 119 13.27 14.80 -2.71
C VAL A 119 13.00 16.20 -2.17
N GLU A 120 13.39 17.24 -2.90
CA GLU A 120 13.09 18.64 -2.59
C GLU A 120 11.64 19.04 -2.85
N ASP A 121 10.91 18.27 -3.69
CA ASP A 121 9.52 18.58 -4.02
C ASP A 121 8.60 18.16 -2.86
N LYS A 122 7.71 19.08 -2.47
CA LYS A 122 6.61 18.78 -1.55
C LYS A 122 5.37 18.45 -2.36
N LEU A 123 4.87 17.21 -2.24
CA LEU A 123 3.79 16.70 -3.07
C LEU A 123 2.47 16.65 -2.32
N THR A 124 1.42 17.04 -3.01
CA THR A 124 0.02 16.81 -2.64
C THR A 124 -0.53 15.55 -3.35
N LEU A 125 -1.69 15.06 -2.93
CA LEU A 125 -2.26 13.81 -3.47
C LEU A 125 -2.67 13.90 -4.95
N ASP A 126 -2.88 15.10 -5.46
CA ASP A 126 -3.23 15.41 -6.86
C ASP A 126 -2.01 15.43 -7.82
N CYS A 127 -0.80 15.17 -7.31
CA CYS A 127 0.38 15.08 -8.17
C CYS A 127 0.22 13.97 -9.22
N ALA A 128 0.72 14.22 -10.43
CA ALA A 128 0.70 13.23 -11.51
C ALA A 128 1.52 11.98 -11.15
N PHE A 129 1.13 10.82 -11.67
CA PHE A 129 1.95 9.62 -11.54
C PHE A 129 3.32 9.81 -12.22
N ARG A 130 4.37 9.47 -11.49
CA ARG A 130 5.77 9.41 -11.96
C ARG A 130 6.44 8.17 -11.35
N PRO A 131 6.05 6.96 -11.80
CA PRO A 131 6.53 5.72 -11.23
C PRO A 131 8.04 5.56 -11.46
N ASP A 132 8.70 4.92 -10.52
CA ASP A 132 10.16 4.69 -10.53
C ASP A 132 10.55 3.29 -11.05
N GLY A 133 9.58 2.45 -11.38
CA GLY A 133 9.76 1.12 -11.96
C GLY A 133 8.43 0.47 -12.33
N PHE A 134 8.47 -0.77 -12.79
CA PHE A 134 7.26 -1.52 -13.15
C PHE A 134 6.37 -1.81 -11.94
N TYR A 135 6.97 -2.01 -10.77
CA TYR A 135 6.21 -2.11 -9.52
C TYR A 135 5.40 -0.82 -9.26
N GLY A 136 6.06 0.34 -9.30
CA GLY A 136 5.41 1.64 -9.12
C GLY A 136 4.32 1.88 -10.18
N LEU A 137 4.59 1.52 -11.45
CA LEU A 137 3.62 1.60 -12.54
C LEU A 137 2.38 0.73 -12.25
N SER A 138 2.57 -0.48 -11.70
CA SER A 138 1.46 -1.36 -11.33
C SER A 138 0.57 -0.76 -10.25
N LYS A 139 1.14 0.04 -9.33
CA LYS A 139 0.38 0.71 -8.27
C LYS A 139 -0.42 1.90 -8.82
N ALA A 140 0.16 2.70 -9.71
CA ALA A 140 -0.55 3.75 -10.42
C ALA A 140 -1.72 3.21 -11.25
N TRP A 141 -1.49 2.08 -11.94
CA TRP A 141 -2.55 1.37 -12.66
C TRP A 141 -3.65 0.87 -11.71
N GLY A 142 -3.29 0.33 -10.54
CA GLY A 142 -4.24 -0.14 -9.53
C GLY A 142 -5.14 0.97 -8.99
N GLU A 143 -4.61 2.17 -8.73
CA GLU A 143 -5.42 3.34 -8.35
C GLU A 143 -6.41 3.73 -9.46
N SER A 144 -5.99 3.65 -10.73
CA SER A 144 -6.86 3.91 -11.89
C SER A 144 -7.95 2.84 -12.03
N LEU A 145 -7.62 1.57 -11.77
CA LEU A 145 -8.60 0.48 -11.74
C LEU A 145 -9.63 0.70 -10.63
N ALA A 146 -9.16 1.06 -9.42
CA ALA A 146 -10.03 1.38 -8.29
C ALA A 146 -11.04 2.49 -8.64
N ARG A 147 -10.58 3.54 -9.31
CA ARG A 147 -11.42 4.63 -9.78
C ARG A 147 -12.48 4.15 -10.77
N LEU A 148 -12.12 3.30 -11.73
CA LEU A 148 -13.05 2.70 -12.69
C LEU A 148 -14.18 1.94 -11.98
N TYR A 149 -13.84 1.11 -10.97
CA TYR A 149 -14.85 0.31 -10.25
C TYR A 149 -15.70 1.15 -9.31
N TRP A 150 -15.17 2.24 -8.75
CA TRP A 150 -15.99 3.21 -8.03
C TRP A 150 -17.01 3.88 -8.96
N ASP A 151 -16.55 4.46 -10.08
CA ASP A 151 -17.40 5.22 -10.99
C ASP A 151 -18.48 4.34 -11.65
N LYS A 152 -18.18 3.07 -11.92
CA LYS A 152 -19.13 2.17 -12.61
C LYS A 152 -19.96 1.31 -11.68
N HIS A 153 -19.44 0.94 -10.52
CA HIS A 153 -20.03 -0.11 -9.68
C HIS A 153 -20.21 0.31 -8.21
N GLY A 154 -19.75 1.51 -7.83
CA GLY A 154 -19.87 2.02 -6.47
C GLY A 154 -19.04 1.25 -5.43
N ILE A 155 -18.01 0.51 -5.85
CA ILE A 155 -17.11 -0.19 -4.93
C ILE A 155 -16.17 0.85 -4.32
N GLU A 156 -16.36 1.14 -3.04
CA GLU A 156 -15.50 2.08 -2.32
C GLU A 156 -14.06 1.58 -2.27
N THR A 157 -13.10 2.45 -2.53
CA THR A 157 -11.69 2.09 -2.39
C THR A 157 -10.90 3.18 -1.69
N VAL A 158 -10.14 2.79 -0.66
CA VAL A 158 -9.11 3.63 -0.06
C VAL A 158 -7.75 3.15 -0.58
N ASN A 159 -7.16 3.95 -1.47
CA ASN A 159 -5.83 3.70 -2.03
C ASN A 159 -4.79 4.30 -1.09
N VAL A 160 -3.98 3.47 -0.47
CA VAL A 160 -2.96 3.92 0.47
C VAL A 160 -1.61 3.96 -0.24
N ARG A 161 -1.09 5.15 -0.54
CA ARG A 161 0.28 5.34 -1.05
C ARG A 161 1.26 5.13 0.09
N ILE A 162 1.57 3.86 0.36
CA ILE A 162 2.40 3.43 1.49
C ILE A 162 3.85 3.89 1.27
N GLY A 163 4.41 4.57 2.26
CA GLY A 163 5.82 4.87 2.36
C GLY A 163 6.64 3.68 2.88
N SER A 164 7.59 3.92 3.78
CA SER A 164 8.42 2.88 4.38
C SER A 164 7.75 2.34 5.64
N CYS A 165 6.92 1.33 5.51
CA CYS A 165 6.17 0.76 6.64
C CYS A 165 7.02 -0.27 7.40
N LEU A 166 7.56 0.14 8.55
CA LEU A 166 8.51 -0.59 9.38
C LEU A 166 8.22 -0.37 10.87
N PRO A 167 8.66 -1.27 11.78
CA PRO A 167 8.53 -1.08 13.22
C PRO A 167 9.19 0.22 13.72
N LYS A 168 10.35 0.57 13.13
CA LYS A 168 11.06 1.83 13.34
C LYS A 168 11.81 2.24 12.07
N PRO A 169 12.08 3.54 11.87
CA PRO A 169 12.90 4.00 10.75
C PRO A 169 14.36 3.56 10.95
N THR A 170 15.06 3.24 9.86
CA THR A 170 16.43 2.66 9.93
C THR A 170 17.44 3.36 9.04
N GLU A 171 17.00 4.22 8.11
CA GLU A 171 17.86 4.94 7.16
C GLU A 171 17.36 6.38 6.92
N PHE A 172 18.19 7.20 6.28
CA PHE A 172 17.93 8.64 6.05
C PHE A 172 16.58 8.90 5.39
N ARG A 173 16.26 8.15 4.33
CA ARG A 173 15.01 8.31 3.60
C ARG A 173 13.79 8.08 4.50
N HIS A 174 13.90 7.18 5.47
CA HIS A 174 12.81 6.88 6.40
C HIS A 174 12.45 8.07 7.30
N LEU A 175 13.33 9.05 7.50
CA LEU A 175 12.98 10.28 8.23
C LEU A 175 11.86 11.07 7.54
N SER A 176 11.67 10.83 6.23
CA SER A 176 10.63 11.49 5.43
C SER A 176 9.49 10.54 5.03
N THR A 177 9.73 9.22 5.01
CA THR A 177 8.79 8.27 4.40
C THR A 177 8.27 7.20 5.36
N TRP A 178 8.72 7.22 6.61
CA TRP A 178 8.33 6.19 7.57
C TRP A 178 6.84 6.20 7.85
N PHE A 179 6.29 4.98 7.90
CA PHE A 179 4.94 4.69 8.34
C PHE A 179 5.01 3.68 9.47
N GLY A 180 4.82 4.12 10.70
CA GLY A 180 4.87 3.27 11.88
C GLY A 180 3.66 2.33 11.95
N HIS A 181 3.84 1.20 12.62
CA HIS A 181 2.80 0.16 12.68
C HIS A 181 1.54 0.62 13.42
N GLU A 182 1.64 1.47 14.45
CA GLU A 182 0.46 1.97 15.16
C GLU A 182 -0.37 2.90 14.27
N ASP A 183 0.27 3.74 13.45
CA ASP A 183 -0.43 4.57 12.47
C ASP A 183 -1.04 3.71 11.35
N LEU A 184 -0.38 2.61 10.94
CA LEU A 184 -0.97 1.64 10.01
C LEU A 184 -2.24 1.00 10.61
N PHE A 185 -2.21 0.57 11.86
CA PHE A 185 -3.39 0.01 12.53
C PHE A 185 -4.51 1.04 12.67
N HIS A 186 -4.17 2.29 13.01
CA HIS A 186 -5.14 3.38 13.07
C HIS A 186 -5.80 3.59 11.71
N LEU A 187 -5.01 3.70 10.63
CA LEU A 187 -5.56 3.85 9.28
C LEU A 187 -6.51 2.69 8.91
N VAL A 188 -6.07 1.46 9.14
CA VAL A 188 -6.88 0.26 8.82
C VAL A 188 -8.18 0.23 9.64
N ASP A 189 -8.13 0.58 10.92
CA ASP A 189 -9.33 0.69 11.76
C ASP A 189 -10.32 1.72 11.20
N ARG A 190 -9.81 2.91 10.79
CA ARG A 190 -10.64 3.94 10.16
C ARG A 190 -11.27 3.44 8.86
N VAL A 191 -10.50 2.77 8.00
CA VAL A 191 -11.03 2.18 6.75
C VAL A 191 -12.11 1.14 7.01
N ILE A 192 -11.94 0.29 8.02
CA ILE A 192 -12.96 -0.71 8.38
C ILE A 192 -14.23 -0.02 8.87
N ASN A 193 -14.11 1.01 9.71
CA ASN A 193 -15.24 1.54 10.49
C ASN A 193 -15.93 2.75 9.88
N VAL A 194 -15.31 3.52 8.98
CA VAL A 194 -15.97 4.65 8.34
C VAL A 194 -17.29 4.24 7.68
N GLU A 195 -18.32 5.07 7.76
CA GLU A 195 -19.64 4.79 7.21
C GLU A 195 -19.61 4.74 5.68
N SER A 196 -19.04 5.76 5.06
CA SER A 196 -18.85 5.86 3.62
C SER A 196 -17.66 6.75 3.31
N ILE A 197 -16.89 6.38 2.28
CA ILE A 197 -15.70 7.14 1.85
C ILE A 197 -15.65 7.33 0.34
N GLY A 198 -16.27 6.44 -0.44
CA GLY A 198 -16.21 6.45 -1.89
C GLY A 198 -14.82 6.07 -2.41
N PHE A 199 -14.35 6.80 -3.43
CA PHE A 199 -12.97 6.71 -3.89
C PHE A 199 -12.11 7.69 -3.10
N ALA A 200 -11.06 7.18 -2.47
CA ALA A 200 -10.13 7.97 -1.68
C ALA A 200 -8.68 7.57 -1.97
N VAL A 201 -7.77 8.55 -1.86
CA VAL A 201 -6.32 8.34 -1.88
C VAL A 201 -5.73 8.97 -0.62
N VAL A 202 -4.88 8.24 0.10
CA VAL A 202 -4.25 8.75 1.32
C VAL A 202 -2.76 8.43 1.32
N TRP A 203 -1.98 9.29 1.97
CA TRP A 203 -0.59 9.00 2.28
C TRP A 203 -0.51 7.97 3.41
N GLY A 204 0.10 6.82 3.14
CA GLY A 204 0.48 5.84 4.15
C GLY A 204 1.82 6.22 4.78
N VAL A 205 1.81 7.25 5.60
CA VAL A 205 3.00 7.84 6.24
C VAL A 205 2.63 8.36 7.62
N SER A 206 3.57 8.28 8.56
CA SER A 206 3.45 8.85 9.89
C SER A 206 3.60 10.38 9.87
N ASN A 207 3.34 11.06 10.97
CA ASN A 207 3.44 12.52 11.10
C ASN A 207 4.92 12.96 11.19
N ASN A 208 5.71 12.59 10.16
CA ASN A 208 7.14 12.85 10.15
C ASN A 208 7.45 14.32 9.94
N THR A 209 8.31 14.89 10.76
CA THR A 209 8.78 16.29 10.63
C THR A 209 9.37 16.59 9.25
N ARG A 210 10.05 15.61 8.61
CA ARG A 210 10.72 15.76 7.30
C ARG A 210 9.92 15.22 6.13
N ASN A 211 8.62 15.08 6.26
CA ASN A 211 7.75 14.47 5.27
C ASN A 211 7.91 15.11 3.88
N TYR A 212 7.96 14.29 2.83
CA TYR A 212 7.91 14.75 1.44
C TYR A 212 6.49 15.12 1.00
N TRP A 213 5.48 14.54 1.67
CA TRP A 213 4.09 14.55 1.26
C TRP A 213 3.27 15.40 2.20
N VAL A 214 2.45 16.26 1.63
CA VAL A 214 1.65 17.23 2.36
C VAL A 214 0.18 16.86 2.21
N GLN A 215 -0.53 16.89 3.31
CA GLN A 215 -2.00 16.82 3.27
C GLN A 215 -2.54 18.15 2.70
N SER A 216 -3.54 18.06 1.84
CA SER A 216 -4.01 19.20 1.04
C SER A 216 -5.16 19.98 1.67
N GLY A 217 -5.39 19.89 2.99
CA GLY A 217 -6.33 20.72 3.72
C GLY A 217 -7.55 20.01 4.31
N GLU A 218 -8.55 20.77 4.77
CA GLU A 218 -9.67 20.29 5.59
C GLU A 218 -10.56 19.23 4.93
N ASN A 219 -10.56 19.14 3.60
CA ASN A 219 -11.36 18.19 2.84
C ASN A 219 -10.57 17.06 2.20
N ASP A 220 -9.33 16.83 2.63
CA ASP A 220 -8.57 15.70 2.14
C ASP A 220 -9.16 14.35 2.59
N ASP A 221 -8.78 13.28 1.89
CA ASP A 221 -9.32 11.96 2.14
C ASP A 221 -8.89 11.39 3.50
N ALA A 222 -7.76 11.80 4.06
CA ALA A 222 -7.32 11.40 5.41
C ALA A 222 -8.24 12.01 6.47
N THR A 223 -8.56 13.29 6.35
CA THR A 223 -9.53 14.01 7.22
C THR A 223 -10.92 13.38 7.10
N ARG A 224 -11.39 13.08 5.90
CA ARG A 224 -12.69 12.40 5.67
C ARG A 224 -12.73 10.99 6.29
N LEU A 225 -11.59 10.28 6.34
CA LEU A 225 -11.43 9.02 7.05
C LEU A 225 -11.38 9.19 8.57
N GLY A 226 -11.00 10.36 9.07
CA GLY A 226 -10.60 10.59 10.46
C GLY A 226 -9.26 9.91 10.76
N PHE A 227 -8.35 9.87 9.79
CA PHE A 227 -7.00 9.34 9.95
C PHE A 227 -6.03 10.47 10.32
N GLU A 228 -5.51 10.39 11.53
CA GLU A 228 -4.56 11.35 12.11
C GLU A 228 -3.32 10.59 12.60
N PRO A 229 -2.24 10.47 11.78
CA PRO A 229 -1.03 9.76 12.19
C PRO A 229 -0.34 10.49 13.34
N GLN A 230 0.18 9.73 14.31
CA GLN A 230 0.75 10.26 15.57
C GLN A 230 2.25 10.04 15.69
N GLN A 231 2.78 8.98 15.09
CA GLN A 231 4.19 8.63 15.22
C GLN A 231 5.08 9.55 14.37
N ASN A 232 6.33 9.76 14.78
CA ASN A 232 7.26 10.66 14.10
C ASN A 232 8.66 10.04 14.01
N ALA A 233 9.19 9.94 12.79
CA ALA A 233 10.54 9.45 12.56
C ALA A 233 11.63 10.34 13.17
N GLU A 234 11.34 11.61 13.47
CA GLU A 234 12.30 12.51 14.10
C GLU A 234 12.78 12.02 15.48
N ASP A 235 11.95 11.23 16.19
CA ASP A 235 12.33 10.60 17.49
C ASP A 235 13.55 9.68 17.34
N PHE A 236 13.86 9.23 16.12
CA PHE A 236 14.98 8.36 15.78
C PHE A 236 16.09 9.08 15.01
N ALA A 237 15.96 10.39 14.76
CA ALA A 237 16.84 11.12 13.83
C ALA A 237 18.31 11.10 14.31
N ALA A 238 18.57 11.23 15.60
CA ALA A 238 19.93 11.21 16.14
C ALA A 238 20.65 9.88 15.84
N GLU A 239 19.97 8.73 16.03
CA GLU A 239 20.50 7.41 15.72
C GLU A 239 20.77 7.22 14.22
N ILE A 240 19.86 7.72 13.37
CA ILE A 240 19.93 7.55 11.91
C ILE A 240 21.04 8.43 11.33
N LEU A 241 21.09 9.70 11.72
CA LEU A 241 22.04 10.69 11.18
C LEU A 241 23.50 10.43 11.63
N ALA A 242 23.68 9.65 12.70
CA ALA A 242 25.01 9.21 13.10
C ALA A 242 25.61 8.11 12.18
N LYS A 243 24.81 7.50 11.31
CA LYS A 243 25.23 6.46 10.36
C LYS A 243 25.58 7.08 9.01
N ALA A 244 26.41 6.37 8.22
CA ALA A 244 26.60 6.72 6.82
C ALA A 244 25.30 6.51 6.03
N ASN A 245 24.98 7.41 5.09
CA ASN A 245 23.87 7.21 4.18
C ASN A 245 24.25 6.12 3.15
N PRO A 246 23.57 4.97 3.11
CA PRO A 246 23.91 3.88 2.21
C PRO A 246 23.45 4.07 0.76
N LEU A 247 22.59 5.09 0.51
CA LEU A 247 21.97 5.30 -0.80
C LEU A 247 22.95 5.91 -1.80
N ASP A 248 22.91 5.45 -3.05
CA ASP A 248 23.63 6.07 -4.16
C ASP A 248 23.04 7.44 -4.55
N ALA A 249 23.73 8.18 -5.43
CA ALA A 249 23.35 9.53 -5.81
C ALA A 249 21.96 9.63 -6.47
N VAL A 250 21.52 8.60 -7.20
CA VAL A 250 20.18 8.55 -7.82
C VAL A 250 19.14 8.33 -6.74
N ALA A 251 19.37 7.35 -5.86
CA ALA A 251 18.48 7.04 -4.73
C ALA A 251 18.32 8.21 -3.76
N GLN A 252 19.39 9.01 -3.57
CA GLN A 252 19.33 10.22 -2.73
C GLN A 252 18.54 11.35 -3.39
N ARG A 253 18.49 11.38 -4.71
CA ARG A 253 17.84 12.45 -5.49
C ARG A 253 16.33 12.31 -5.58
N TYR A 254 15.82 11.06 -5.60
CA TYR A 254 14.41 10.80 -5.88
C TYR A 254 13.68 10.18 -4.68
N GLN A 255 12.40 10.51 -4.55
CA GLN A 255 11.55 10.07 -3.43
C GLN A 255 11.39 8.55 -3.36
N GLY A 256 11.53 7.83 -4.50
CA GLY A 256 11.53 6.37 -4.57
C GLY A 256 12.74 5.70 -3.93
N GLY A 257 13.82 6.45 -3.66
CA GLY A 257 15.04 5.89 -3.07
C GLY A 257 15.71 4.87 -3.98
N SER A 258 16.12 3.72 -3.43
CA SER A 258 16.83 2.68 -4.19
C SER A 258 16.06 2.12 -5.39
N PHE A 259 14.73 2.15 -5.38
CA PHE A 259 13.94 1.74 -6.56
C PHE A 259 14.15 2.67 -7.74
N ALA A 260 14.32 3.98 -7.51
CA ALA A 260 14.60 4.93 -8.56
C ALA A 260 15.98 4.74 -9.22
N SER A 261 16.91 4.02 -8.57
CA SER A 261 18.23 3.70 -9.13
C SER A 261 18.22 2.47 -10.03
N ILE A 262 17.26 1.56 -9.86
CA ILE A 262 17.20 0.32 -10.64
C ILE A 262 17.00 0.68 -12.11
N ASP A 263 17.89 0.18 -12.99
CA ASP A 263 17.88 0.42 -14.44
C ASP A 263 17.86 1.92 -14.84
N PHE A 264 18.35 2.81 -13.96
CA PHE A 264 18.38 4.23 -14.23
C PHE A 264 19.41 4.57 -15.33
N THR A 265 18.93 5.16 -16.43
CA THR A 265 19.81 5.67 -17.48
C THR A 265 20.18 7.13 -17.19
N PRO A 266 21.48 7.43 -16.91
CA PRO A 266 21.95 8.78 -16.69
C PRO A 266 21.61 9.73 -17.85
N VAL A 267 21.33 10.99 -17.53
CA VAL A 267 20.83 11.99 -18.51
C VAL A 267 21.75 12.11 -19.74
N GLU A 268 23.07 12.09 -19.52
CA GLU A 268 24.10 12.18 -20.56
C GLU A 268 24.15 10.99 -21.53
N LYS A 269 23.50 9.86 -21.17
CA LYS A 269 23.38 8.67 -22.00
C LYS A 269 22.01 8.53 -22.68
N ARG A 270 21.02 9.38 -22.33
CA ARG A 270 19.67 9.31 -22.89
C ARG A 270 19.68 9.68 -24.37
N GLY A 271 19.02 8.88 -25.19
CA GLY A 271 18.94 9.10 -26.64
C GLY A 271 20.21 8.78 -27.42
N LYS A 272 21.29 8.30 -26.79
CA LYS A 272 22.45 7.76 -27.48
C LYS A 272 22.20 6.29 -27.78
N LYS A 273 22.44 5.87 -29.04
CA LYS A 273 22.40 4.44 -29.38
C LYS A 273 23.50 3.74 -28.59
N ALA A 274 23.13 2.60 -28.00
CA ALA A 274 24.10 1.67 -27.39
C ALA A 274 25.02 1.08 -28.46
#